data_fb169531ec5e86f2a57c31dbfc536d3b
#
_entry.id   fb169531ec5e86f2a57c31dbfc536d3b
#
_cell.length_a   1.000
_cell.length_b   1.000
_cell.length_c   1.000
_cell.angle_alpha   90.00
_cell.angle_beta   90.00
_cell.angle_gamma   90.00
#
_symmetry.space_group_name_H-M   'P 1'
#
loop_
_entity.id
_entity.type
_entity.pdbx_description
1 polymer ?
#
loop_
_entity_poly.entity_id
_entity_poly.type
_entity_poly.pdbx_seq_one_letter_code
_entity_poly.pdbx_strand_id
1 'polypeptide(L)'
;MSNTKESLGNKIKDTIDDAGTAIKNTAKDVKTNAENSSRTADNEANKAANDAKAESGNIFDKAGAKIKNAVGDAKTSSANAANRAQNESEKAANNLDNETRKAERDERDRNDI
;
A
#
# COMPACT_ATOMS: atom_id res chain seq x y z
N MET A 1 -2.00 -29.53 32.54
CA MET A 1 -1.96 -30.39 31.34
C MET A 1 -2.86 -29.91 30.20
N SER A 2 -4.10 -29.47 30.52
CA SER A 2 -4.98 -28.86 29.53
C SER A 2 -4.31 -27.64 28.84
N ASN A 3 -3.49 -26.89 29.59
CA ASN A 3 -2.79 -25.73 29.08
C ASN A 3 -1.82 -26.02 27.93
N THR A 4 -1.20 -27.20 27.93
CA THR A 4 -0.28 -27.59 26.86
C THR A 4 -1.00 -27.72 25.52
N LYS A 5 -2.19 -28.32 25.51
CA LYS A 5 -3.02 -28.47 24.31
C LYS A 5 -3.54 -27.11 23.84
N GLU A 6 -4.00 -26.28 24.75
CA GLU A 6 -4.49 -24.94 24.44
C GLU A 6 -3.36 -24.06 23.92
N SER A 7 -2.20 -24.12 24.54
CA SER A 7 -1.02 -23.38 24.11
C SER A 7 -0.57 -23.81 22.72
N LEU A 8 -0.59 -25.10 22.40
CA LEU A 8 -0.24 -25.60 21.08
C LEU A 8 -1.28 -25.16 20.04
N GLY A 9 -2.56 -25.27 20.39
CA GLY A 9 -3.65 -24.82 19.51
C GLY A 9 -3.56 -23.32 19.24
N ASN A 10 -3.22 -22.51 20.26
CA ASN A 10 -3.05 -21.08 20.11
C ASN A 10 -1.82 -20.74 19.26
N LYS A 11 -0.75 -21.48 19.37
CA LYS A 11 0.43 -21.31 18.52
C LYS A 11 0.09 -21.58 17.06
N ILE A 12 -0.74 -22.57 16.78
CA ILE A 12 -1.22 -22.87 15.42
C ILE A 12 -2.07 -21.70 14.91
N LYS A 13 -2.98 -21.18 15.74
CA LYS A 13 -3.80 -20.01 15.39
C LYS A 13 -2.94 -18.78 15.14
N ASP A 14 -1.92 -18.56 15.98
CA ASP A 14 -0.97 -17.45 15.81
C ASP A 14 -0.25 -17.55 14.45
N THR A 15 0.18 -18.75 14.11
CA THR A 15 0.84 -19.00 12.81
C THR A 15 -0.10 -18.70 11.64
N ILE A 16 -1.35 -19.13 11.75
CA ILE A 16 -2.37 -18.87 10.71
C ILE A 16 -2.65 -17.37 10.61
N ASP A 17 -2.78 -16.68 11.74
CA ASP A 17 -3.02 -15.24 11.76
C ASP A 17 -1.83 -14.47 11.18
N ASP A 18 -0.61 -14.86 11.53
CA ASP A 18 0.60 -14.26 10.98
C ASP A 18 0.65 -14.43 9.46
N ALA A 19 0.38 -15.64 8.97
CA ALA A 19 0.36 -15.92 7.53
C ALA A 19 -0.75 -15.12 6.84
N GLY A 20 -1.93 -15.06 7.42
CA GLY A 20 -3.06 -14.29 6.88
C GLY A 20 -2.76 -12.80 6.81
N THR A 21 -2.13 -12.26 7.85
CA THR A 21 -1.73 -10.85 7.89
C THR A 21 -0.66 -10.55 6.84
N ALA A 22 0.33 -11.43 6.69
CA ALA A 22 1.37 -11.28 5.68
C ALA A 22 0.78 -11.29 4.27
N ILE A 23 -0.18 -12.18 4.01
CA ILE A 23 -0.88 -12.25 2.71
C ILE A 23 -1.66 -10.97 2.45
N LYS A 24 -2.41 -10.45 3.44
CA LYS A 24 -3.16 -9.20 3.30
C LYS A 24 -2.22 -8.04 3.00
N ASN A 25 -1.11 -7.94 3.71
CA ASN A 25 -0.15 -6.87 3.53
C ASN A 25 0.53 -6.94 2.16
N THR A 26 0.87 -8.15 1.71
CA THR A 26 1.45 -8.36 0.38
C THR A 26 0.45 -7.96 -0.71
N ALA A 27 -0.82 -8.34 -0.56
CA ALA A 27 -1.86 -7.96 -1.52
C ALA A 27 -2.03 -6.43 -1.59
N LYS A 28 -1.95 -5.74 -0.44
CA LYS A 28 -2.01 -4.28 -0.39
C LYS A 28 -0.81 -3.63 -1.08
N ASP A 29 0.37 -4.18 -0.90
CA ASP A 29 1.58 -3.70 -1.56
C ASP A 29 1.48 -3.87 -3.08
N VAL A 30 1.02 -5.03 -3.55
CA VAL A 30 0.84 -5.30 -4.98
C VAL A 30 -0.17 -4.32 -5.57
N LYS A 31 -1.30 -4.12 -4.91
CA LYS A 31 -2.33 -3.18 -5.37
C LYS A 31 -1.80 -1.75 -5.43
N THR A 32 -1.12 -1.30 -4.38
CA THR A 32 -0.56 0.05 -4.30
C THR A 32 0.47 0.27 -5.41
N ASN A 33 1.37 -0.68 -5.60
CA ASN A 33 2.39 -0.60 -6.65
C ASN A 33 1.77 -0.59 -8.05
N ALA A 34 0.73 -1.40 -8.28
CA ALA A 34 0.03 -1.45 -9.56
C ALA A 34 -0.68 -0.12 -9.84
N GLU A 35 -1.37 0.45 -8.85
CA GLU A 35 -2.05 1.73 -8.99
C GLU A 35 -1.06 2.87 -9.25
N ASN A 36 0.05 2.89 -8.51
CA ASN A 36 1.08 3.91 -8.68
C ASN A 36 1.76 3.80 -10.06
N SER A 37 2.04 2.58 -10.50
CA SER A 37 2.62 2.33 -11.83
C SER A 37 1.67 2.76 -12.94
N SER A 38 0.38 2.50 -12.80
CA SER A 38 -0.64 2.91 -13.76
C SER A 38 -0.72 4.43 -13.86
N ARG A 39 -0.73 5.14 -12.71
CA ARG A 39 -0.74 6.60 -12.71
C ARG A 39 0.51 7.19 -13.36
N THR A 40 1.65 6.60 -13.06
CA THR A 40 2.93 7.04 -13.65
C THR A 40 2.92 6.83 -15.16
N ALA A 41 2.44 5.68 -15.64
CA ALA A 41 2.35 5.39 -17.07
C ALA A 41 1.39 6.37 -17.78
N ASP A 42 0.24 6.66 -17.16
CA ASP A 42 -0.72 7.63 -17.71
C ASP A 42 -0.11 9.03 -17.76
N ASN A 43 0.62 9.42 -16.73
CA ASN A 43 1.31 10.71 -16.70
C ASN A 43 2.36 10.81 -17.81
N GLU A 44 3.17 9.78 -17.99
CA GLU A 44 4.18 9.75 -19.05
C GLU A 44 3.55 9.82 -20.45
N ALA A 45 2.43 9.12 -20.65
CA ALA A 45 1.69 9.18 -21.90
C ALA A 45 1.13 10.59 -22.16
N ASN A 46 0.61 11.24 -21.12
CA ASN A 46 0.10 12.62 -21.23
C ASN A 46 1.22 13.60 -21.54
N LYS A 47 2.39 13.44 -20.92
CA LYS A 47 3.57 14.27 -21.19
C LYS A 47 4.01 14.12 -22.63
N ALA A 48 4.08 12.88 -23.12
CA ALA A 48 4.44 12.60 -24.51
C ALA A 48 3.45 13.26 -25.48
N ALA A 49 2.15 13.20 -25.19
CA ALA A 49 1.12 13.85 -26.00
C ALA A 49 1.26 15.38 -25.97
N ASN A 50 1.54 15.95 -24.80
CA ASN A 50 1.75 17.40 -24.67
C ASN A 50 2.98 17.85 -25.46
N ASP A 51 4.07 17.09 -25.37
CA ASP A 51 5.32 17.39 -26.09
C ASP A 51 5.12 17.28 -27.61
N ALA A 52 4.38 16.26 -28.08
CA ALA A 52 4.09 16.08 -29.49
C ALA A 52 3.28 17.26 -30.06
N LYS A 53 2.30 17.76 -29.29
CA LYS A 53 1.52 18.94 -29.69
C LYS A 53 2.38 20.20 -29.71
N ALA A 54 3.30 20.32 -28.74
CA ALA A 54 4.17 21.49 -28.62
C ALA A 54 5.20 21.56 -29.73
N GLU A 55 5.65 20.42 -30.28
CA GLU A 55 6.64 20.39 -31.36
C GLU A 55 6.19 21.14 -32.62
N SER A 56 4.89 21.08 -32.89
CA SER A 56 4.31 21.76 -34.05
C SER A 56 3.82 23.18 -33.73
N GLY A 57 3.97 23.63 -32.51
CA GLY A 57 3.47 24.89 -32.01
C GLY A 57 4.54 25.97 -31.87
N ASN A 58 4.10 27.12 -31.40
CA ASN A 58 5.00 28.24 -31.10
C ASN A 58 5.59 28.16 -29.69
N ILE A 59 6.33 29.20 -29.31
CA ILE A 59 6.99 29.26 -27.99
C ILE A 59 5.99 29.21 -26.82
N PHE A 60 4.78 29.73 -26.99
CA PHE A 60 3.75 29.71 -25.96
C PHE A 60 3.19 28.28 -25.80
N ASP A 61 3.04 27.55 -26.89
CA ASP A 61 2.62 26.16 -26.86
C ASP A 61 3.65 25.29 -26.14
N LYS A 62 4.92 25.53 -26.41
CA LYS A 62 6.03 24.81 -25.75
C LYS A 62 6.10 25.12 -24.26
N ALA A 63 5.94 26.40 -23.86
CA ALA A 63 5.90 26.81 -22.47
C ALA A 63 4.68 26.19 -21.76
N GLY A 64 3.52 26.19 -22.44
CA GLY A 64 2.30 25.59 -21.90
C GLY A 64 2.45 24.09 -21.66
N ALA A 65 3.12 23.38 -22.58
CA ALA A 65 3.39 21.94 -22.44
C ALA A 65 4.27 21.66 -21.22
N LYS A 66 5.31 22.47 -21.01
CA LYS A 66 6.19 22.33 -19.85
C LYS A 66 5.44 22.54 -18.55
N ILE A 67 4.55 23.52 -18.49
CA ILE A 67 3.74 23.79 -17.29
C ILE A 67 2.79 22.61 -17.04
N LYS A 68 2.10 22.12 -18.07
CA LYS A 68 1.18 20.97 -17.95
C LYS A 68 1.93 19.73 -17.46
N ASN A 69 3.12 19.49 -17.99
CA ASN A 69 3.94 18.33 -17.59
C ASN A 69 4.39 18.45 -16.13
N ALA A 70 4.81 19.65 -15.71
CA ALA A 70 5.21 19.89 -14.32
C ALA A 70 4.04 19.68 -13.36
N VAL A 71 2.85 20.17 -13.70
CA VAL A 71 1.63 19.98 -12.91
C VAL A 71 1.27 18.50 -12.86
N GLY A 72 1.34 17.81 -14.00
CA GLY A 72 1.06 16.37 -14.08
C GLY A 72 2.02 15.57 -13.21
N ASP A 73 3.32 15.89 -13.24
CA ASP A 73 4.33 15.24 -12.40
C ASP A 73 4.04 15.47 -10.92
N ALA A 74 3.71 16.70 -10.53
CA ALA A 74 3.40 17.02 -9.13
C ALA A 74 2.17 16.28 -8.64
N LYS A 75 1.10 16.24 -9.45
CA LYS A 75 -0.14 15.51 -9.11
C LYS A 75 0.12 14.02 -8.97
N THR A 76 0.87 13.44 -9.90
CA THR A 76 1.20 12.02 -9.90
C THR A 76 2.03 11.65 -8.67
N SER A 77 3.07 12.44 -8.37
CA SER A 77 3.92 12.23 -7.20
C SER A 77 3.13 12.32 -5.90
N SER A 78 2.26 13.33 -5.79
CA SER A 78 1.41 13.50 -4.60
C SER A 78 0.43 12.35 -4.44
N ALA A 79 -0.23 11.93 -5.52
CA ALA A 79 -1.18 10.82 -5.49
C ALA A 79 -0.48 9.51 -5.11
N ASN A 80 0.70 9.27 -5.68
CA ASN A 80 1.48 8.06 -5.38
C ASN A 80 1.96 8.05 -3.93
N ALA A 81 2.41 9.21 -3.42
CA ALA A 81 2.84 9.34 -2.04
C ALA A 81 1.68 9.13 -1.06
N ALA A 82 0.52 9.71 -1.35
CA ALA A 82 -0.68 9.54 -0.53
C ALA A 82 -1.13 8.07 -0.52
N ASN A 83 -1.07 7.40 -1.67
CA ASN A 83 -1.44 5.99 -1.77
C ASN A 83 -0.49 5.10 -0.96
N ARG A 84 0.81 5.39 -1.01
CA ARG A 84 1.81 4.67 -0.20
C ARG A 84 1.58 4.90 1.30
N ALA A 85 1.29 6.14 1.69
CA ALA A 85 1.03 6.46 3.09
C ALA A 85 -0.22 5.74 3.61
N GLN A 86 -1.28 5.71 2.82
CA GLN A 86 -2.49 4.96 3.16
C GLN A 86 -2.21 3.47 3.27
N ASN A 87 -1.44 2.91 2.34
CA ASN A 87 -1.06 1.50 2.36
C ASN A 87 -0.29 1.15 3.64
N GLU A 88 0.68 1.97 4.02
CA GLU A 88 1.47 1.75 5.23
C GLU A 88 0.60 1.85 6.48
N SER A 89 -0.33 2.80 6.50
CA SER A 89 -1.28 2.95 7.60
C SER A 89 -2.20 1.72 7.74
N GLU A 90 -2.70 1.20 6.63
CA GLU A 90 -3.55 0.00 6.63
C GLU A 90 -2.77 -1.25 7.05
N LYS A 91 -1.52 -1.37 6.63
CA LYS A 91 -0.64 -2.47 7.04
C LYS A 91 -0.36 -2.40 8.54
N ALA A 92 -0.10 -1.20 9.07
CA ALA A 92 0.09 -1.00 10.50
C ALA A 92 -1.16 -1.42 11.29
N ALA A 93 -2.34 -1.08 10.81
CA ALA A 93 -3.60 -1.50 11.43
C ALA A 93 -3.78 -3.03 11.40
N ASN A 94 -3.42 -3.67 10.27
CA ASN A 94 -3.47 -5.13 10.16
C ASN A 94 -2.51 -5.80 11.15
N ASN A 95 -1.32 -5.26 11.28
CA ASN A 95 -0.31 -5.78 12.21
C ASN A 95 -0.76 -5.62 13.66
N LEU A 96 -1.34 -4.46 14.00
CA LEU A 96 -1.85 -4.20 15.34
C LEU A 96 -2.99 -5.17 15.67
N ASP A 97 -3.93 -5.36 14.76
CA ASP A 97 -5.03 -6.29 14.93
C ASP A 97 -4.52 -7.72 15.17
N ASN A 98 -3.52 -8.14 14.39
CA ASN A 98 -2.90 -9.45 14.52
C ASN A 98 -2.25 -9.62 15.91
N GLU A 99 -1.46 -8.64 16.34
CA GLU A 99 -0.79 -8.68 17.64
C GLU A 99 -1.80 -8.66 18.80
N THR A 100 -2.89 -7.92 18.64
CA THR A 100 -3.96 -7.87 19.66
C THR A 100 -4.62 -9.24 19.80
N ARG A 101 -4.92 -9.92 18.71
CA ARG A 101 -5.51 -11.26 18.75
C ARG A 101 -4.58 -12.27 19.42
N LYS A 102 -3.30 -12.18 19.13
CA LYS A 102 -2.28 -13.06 19.75
C LYS A 102 -2.19 -12.79 21.25
N ALA A 103 -2.17 -11.53 21.65
CA ALA A 103 -2.12 -11.14 23.06
C ALA A 103 -3.35 -11.63 23.83
N GLU A 104 -4.54 -11.53 23.23
CA GLU A 104 -5.77 -12.03 23.84
C GLU A 104 -5.74 -13.53 24.06
N ARG A 105 -5.19 -14.29 23.11
CA ARG A 105 -5.04 -15.74 23.26
C ARG A 105 -4.06 -16.09 24.38
N ASP A 106 -2.94 -15.38 24.45
CA ASP A 106 -1.95 -15.59 25.53
C ASP A 106 -2.55 -15.31 26.90
N GLU A 107 -3.36 -14.25 27.02
CA GLU A 107 -4.03 -13.89 28.26
C GLU A 107 -5.03 -14.98 28.66
N ARG A 108 -5.79 -15.51 27.73
CA ARG A 108 -6.71 -16.63 28.01
C ARG A 108 -5.96 -17.87 28.49
N ASP A 109 -4.84 -18.19 27.85
CA ASP A 109 -4.00 -19.33 28.26
C ASP A 109 -3.53 -19.15 29.70
N ARG A 110 -3.12 -17.95 30.10
CA ARG A 110 -2.68 -17.67 31.47
C ARG A 110 -3.82 -17.78 32.48
N ASN A 111 -5.01 -17.35 32.07
CA ASN A 111 -6.18 -17.38 32.96
C ASN A 111 -6.74 -18.79 33.14
N ASP A 112 -6.46 -19.72 32.23
CA ASP A 112 -6.90 -21.12 32.32
C ASP A 112 -6.06 -21.97 33.26
N ILE A 113 -5.02 -21.43 33.84
CA ILE A 113 -4.20 -22.10 34.87
C ILE A 113 -4.87 -22.00 36.24
#